data_52f99f0043ffef47ed038dfea414f2ab
#
_entry.id   52f99f0043ffef47ed038dfea414f2ab
#
_cell.length_a   1.000
_cell.length_b   1.000
_cell.length_c   1.000
_cell.angle_alpha   90.00
_cell.angle_beta   90.00
_cell.angle_gamma   90.00
#
_symmetry.space_group_name_H-M   'P 1'
#
loop_
_entity.id
_entity.type
_entity.pdbx_description
1 polymer ?
#
loop_
_entity_poly.entity_id
_entity_poly.type
_entity_poly.pdbx_seq_one_letter_code
_entity_poly.pdbx_strand_id
1 'polypeptide(L)'
;DPLNPGWIDKERGANQPHLPDFISPESYLRPTSDIFALMVLAHETQMHNHLMRLRHTAIACQLDNDDDHNATPGEKGRLTNRLSHIADDFVRYMLFLDEPELTSPITSSSPYRESFEKRGPWDDQGRTLREIDGTKYLFTYPCSFLIYSESFDSLPQFAKQAVGDRLRSILVSTEDGQERP
;
A
#
# COMPACT_ATOMS: atom_id res chain seq x y z
N ASP A 1 14.83 -6.14 33.82
CA ASP A 1 16.21 -6.43 33.40
C ASP A 1 16.36 -6.03 31.92
N PRO A 2 17.20 -5.00 31.59
CA PRO A 2 17.34 -4.51 30.21
C PRO A 2 17.88 -5.55 29.23
N LEU A 3 18.29 -6.71 29.69
CA LEU A 3 18.81 -7.80 28.89
C LEU A 3 17.74 -8.88 28.59
N ASN A 4 16.52 -8.75 29.11
CA ASN A 4 15.44 -9.68 28.83
C ASN A 4 14.55 -9.11 27.70
N PRO A 5 14.48 -9.75 26.51
CA PRO A 5 13.65 -9.30 25.39
C PRO A 5 12.14 -9.23 25.69
N GLY A 6 11.68 -9.90 26.74
CA GLY A 6 10.31 -9.84 27.22
C GLY A 6 10.00 -8.59 28.04
N TRP A 7 10.99 -7.72 28.28
CA TRP A 7 10.86 -6.54 29.14
C TRP A 7 10.76 -5.22 28.37
N ILE A 8 10.65 -5.26 27.05
CA ILE A 8 10.37 -4.06 26.26
C ILE A 8 8.92 -3.69 26.55
N ASP A 9 8.72 -2.64 27.35
CA ASP A 9 7.45 -1.96 27.45
C ASP A 9 7.10 -1.38 26.08
N LYS A 10 6.29 -2.10 25.32
CA LYS A 10 5.93 -1.74 23.94
C LYS A 10 5.10 -0.45 23.88
N GLU A 11 4.56 -0.01 25.00
CA GLU A 11 3.75 1.20 25.10
C GLU A 11 4.62 2.41 25.49
N ARG A 12 5.80 2.18 26.05
CA ARG A 12 6.70 3.26 26.44
C ARG A 12 7.24 4.00 25.21
N GLY A 13 6.82 5.24 25.07
CA GLY A 13 7.18 6.09 23.93
C GLY A 13 6.32 5.89 22.69
N ALA A 14 5.36 4.94 22.72
CA ALA A 14 4.37 4.81 21.66
C ALA A 14 3.36 5.98 21.74
N ASN A 15 2.89 6.42 20.57
CA ASN A 15 1.83 7.43 20.45
C ASN A 15 2.10 8.74 21.21
N GLN A 16 3.35 9.16 21.29
CA GLN A 16 3.70 10.45 21.85
C GLN A 16 3.39 11.56 20.84
N PRO A 17 2.40 12.44 21.10
CA PRO A 17 2.02 13.50 20.14
C PRO A 17 3.03 14.63 20.08
N HIS A 18 3.89 14.75 21.11
CA HIS A 18 4.90 15.79 21.20
C HIS A 18 6.27 15.20 21.57
N LEU A 19 7.32 15.90 21.21
CA LEU A 19 8.66 15.57 21.67
C LEU A 19 8.73 15.70 23.20
N PRO A 20 9.47 14.78 23.87
CA PRO A 20 9.72 14.91 25.31
C PRO A 20 10.41 16.25 25.64
N ASP A 21 10.12 16.82 26.81
CA ASP A 21 10.61 18.13 27.24
C ASP A 21 12.14 18.27 27.29
N PHE A 22 12.86 17.13 27.38
CA PHE A 22 14.33 17.13 27.38
C PHE A 22 14.93 17.24 25.97
N ILE A 23 14.14 17.20 24.91
CA ILE A 23 14.57 17.36 23.52
C ILE A 23 14.26 18.79 23.08
N SER A 24 15.29 19.54 22.65
CA SER A 24 15.07 20.87 22.11
C SER A 24 14.27 20.81 20.79
N PRO A 25 13.10 21.44 20.72
CA PRO A 25 12.27 21.41 19.52
C PRO A 25 12.89 22.23 18.37
N GLU A 26 13.84 23.11 18.65
CA GLU A 26 14.49 24.00 17.66
C GLU A 26 15.26 23.23 16.58
N SER A 27 15.68 22.00 16.89
CA SER A 27 16.38 21.11 15.95
C SER A 27 15.46 20.41 14.96
N TYR A 28 14.15 20.54 15.10
CA TYR A 28 13.16 19.84 14.29
C TYR A 28 12.26 20.81 13.55
N LEU A 29 11.82 20.43 12.36
CA LEU A 29 10.86 21.22 11.58
C LEU A 29 9.51 21.37 12.31
N ARG A 30 9.13 20.37 13.09
CA ARG A 30 7.93 20.35 13.96
C ARG A 30 8.20 19.50 15.19
N PRO A 31 7.72 19.92 16.37
CA PRO A 31 7.89 19.17 17.62
C PRO A 31 6.80 18.09 17.81
N THR A 32 6.01 17.80 16.79
CA THR A 32 4.90 16.82 16.85
C THR A 32 5.19 15.63 15.97
N SER A 33 4.77 14.44 16.42
CA SER A 33 4.65 13.28 15.54
C SER A 33 3.22 13.21 14.97
N ASP A 34 3.08 12.55 13.82
CA ASP A 34 1.79 12.32 13.18
C ASP A 34 1.66 10.87 12.76
N ILE A 35 0.74 10.15 13.40
CA ILE A 35 0.55 8.74 13.14
C ILE A 35 -0.02 8.49 11.74
N PHE A 36 -0.86 9.38 11.22
CA PHE A 36 -1.36 9.27 9.84
C PHE A 36 -0.20 9.38 8.85
N ALA A 37 0.72 10.33 9.06
CA ALA A 37 1.90 10.46 8.21
C ALA A 37 2.76 9.19 8.22
N LEU A 38 2.94 8.57 9.37
CA LEU A 38 3.72 7.33 9.50
C LEU A 38 3.00 6.15 8.81
N MET A 39 1.69 6.03 8.98
CA MET A 39 0.91 4.96 8.35
C MET A 39 0.86 5.12 6.83
N VAL A 40 0.66 6.35 6.33
CA VAL A 40 0.70 6.64 4.89
C VAL A 40 2.09 6.34 4.32
N LEU A 41 3.17 6.73 5.01
CA LEU A 41 4.53 6.42 4.59
C LEU A 41 4.79 4.91 4.55
N ALA A 42 4.31 4.18 5.55
CA ALA A 42 4.41 2.71 5.56
C ALA A 42 3.66 2.09 4.38
N HIS A 43 2.43 2.57 4.11
CA HIS A 43 1.65 2.14 2.95
C HIS A 43 2.35 2.46 1.63
N GLU A 44 2.85 3.68 1.44
CA GLU A 44 3.60 4.08 0.24
C GLU A 44 4.82 3.18 0.01
N THR A 45 5.59 2.95 1.07
CA THR A 45 6.79 2.09 1.00
C THR A 45 6.43 0.67 0.58
N GLN A 46 5.42 0.07 1.19
CA GLN A 46 5.01 -1.28 0.87
C GLN A 46 4.41 -1.38 -0.55
N MET A 47 3.61 -0.40 -0.94
CA MET A 47 3.05 -0.35 -2.30
C MET A 47 4.15 -0.24 -3.36
N HIS A 48 5.19 0.56 -3.13
CA HIS A 48 6.36 0.62 -4.02
C HIS A 48 7.10 -0.73 -4.10
N ASN A 49 7.23 -1.44 -2.98
CA ASN A 49 7.82 -2.77 -2.99
C ASN A 49 7.01 -3.75 -3.87
N HIS A 50 5.70 -3.72 -3.79
CA HIS A 50 4.82 -4.52 -4.65
C HIS A 50 4.96 -4.12 -6.13
N LEU A 51 4.97 -2.83 -6.44
CA LEU A 51 5.15 -2.31 -7.81
C LEU A 51 6.50 -2.76 -8.40
N MET A 52 7.57 -2.68 -7.61
CA MET A 52 8.89 -3.12 -8.05
C MET A 52 8.95 -4.63 -8.30
N ARG A 53 8.40 -5.45 -7.42
CA ARG A 53 8.31 -6.91 -7.61
C ARG A 53 7.53 -7.25 -8.88
N LEU A 54 6.38 -6.61 -9.08
CA LEU A 54 5.53 -6.79 -10.25
C LEU A 54 6.26 -6.41 -11.54
N ARG A 55 6.89 -5.23 -11.56
CA ARG A 55 7.66 -4.73 -12.69
C ARG A 55 8.81 -5.68 -13.07
N HIS A 56 9.63 -6.08 -12.10
CA HIS A 56 10.77 -6.96 -12.34
C HIS A 56 10.32 -8.32 -12.90
N THR A 57 9.27 -8.89 -12.34
CA THR A 57 8.76 -10.19 -12.81
C THR A 57 8.18 -10.08 -14.22
N ALA A 58 7.45 -9.00 -14.52
CA ALA A 58 6.90 -8.77 -15.85
C ALA A 58 7.99 -8.59 -16.93
N ILE A 59 9.06 -7.86 -16.59
CA ILE A 59 10.22 -7.72 -17.49
C ILE A 59 10.88 -9.08 -17.74
N ALA A 60 11.07 -9.89 -16.71
CA ALA A 60 11.62 -11.24 -16.86
C ALA A 60 10.73 -12.11 -17.76
N CYS A 61 9.39 -12.07 -17.59
CA CYS A 61 8.45 -12.77 -18.47
C CYS A 61 8.55 -12.29 -19.93
N GLN A 62 8.75 -11.01 -20.15
CA GLN A 62 8.86 -10.44 -21.48
C GLN A 62 10.16 -10.90 -22.17
N LEU A 63 11.29 -10.83 -21.48
CA LEU A 63 12.59 -11.29 -22.00
C LEU A 63 12.58 -12.78 -22.36
N ASP A 64 11.97 -13.62 -21.53
CA ASP A 64 11.83 -15.05 -21.81
C ASP A 64 10.91 -15.35 -23.01
N ASN A 65 9.92 -14.50 -23.25
CA ASN A 65 9.06 -14.64 -24.43
C ASN A 65 9.76 -14.20 -25.72
N ASP A 66 10.62 -13.19 -25.63
CA ASP A 66 11.39 -12.68 -26.77
C ASP A 66 12.57 -13.60 -27.15
N ASP A 67 13.10 -14.38 -26.17
CA ASP A 67 14.18 -15.35 -26.38
C ASP A 67 13.60 -16.72 -26.79
N ASP A 68 13.17 -16.81 -28.05
CA ASP A 68 12.45 -17.97 -28.62
C ASP A 68 13.29 -19.26 -28.67
N HIS A 69 14.60 -19.18 -28.39
CA HIS A 69 15.52 -20.26 -28.62
C HIS A 69 16.02 -21.02 -27.39
N ASN A 70 15.84 -20.52 -26.17
CA ASN A 70 16.45 -21.11 -24.98
C ASN A 70 15.51 -21.48 -23.83
N ALA A 71 14.31 -20.91 -23.72
CA ALA A 71 13.41 -21.20 -22.61
C ALA A 71 12.50 -22.40 -22.90
N THR A 72 12.53 -23.41 -22.02
CA THR A 72 11.62 -24.55 -22.10
C THR A 72 10.17 -24.13 -21.81
N PRO A 73 9.16 -24.84 -22.38
CA PRO A 73 7.75 -24.56 -22.07
C PRO A 73 7.44 -24.58 -20.55
N GLY A 74 8.18 -25.37 -19.77
CA GLY A 74 8.04 -25.43 -18.31
C GLY A 74 8.58 -24.19 -17.58
N GLU A 75 9.59 -23.52 -18.12
CA GLU A 75 10.14 -22.26 -17.56
C GLU A 75 9.24 -21.08 -17.87
N LYS A 76 8.73 -20.98 -19.09
CA LYS A 76 7.73 -19.97 -19.48
C LYS A 76 6.48 -20.07 -18.61
N GLY A 77 5.98 -21.29 -18.37
CA GLY A 77 4.84 -21.52 -17.49
C GLY A 77 5.09 -21.11 -16.02
N ARG A 78 6.30 -21.35 -15.50
CA ARG A 78 6.65 -20.94 -14.14
C ARG A 78 6.70 -19.45 -13.95
N LEU A 79 7.25 -18.70 -14.90
CA LEU A 79 7.30 -17.24 -14.81
C LEU A 79 5.92 -16.60 -14.94
N THR A 80 5.10 -17.09 -15.84
CA THR A 80 3.70 -16.63 -15.98
C THR A 80 2.90 -16.88 -14.69
N ASN A 81 3.02 -18.07 -14.10
CA ASN A 81 2.38 -18.37 -12.82
C ASN A 81 2.91 -17.48 -11.69
N ARG A 82 4.21 -17.23 -11.65
CA ARG A 82 4.82 -16.31 -10.68
C ARG A 82 4.28 -14.89 -10.83
N LEU A 83 4.16 -14.39 -12.06
CA LEU A 83 3.58 -13.08 -12.34
C LEU A 83 2.13 -12.99 -11.84
N SER A 84 1.33 -14.02 -12.09
CA SER A 84 -0.06 -14.10 -11.62
C SER A 84 -0.16 -14.04 -10.10
N HIS A 85 0.69 -14.77 -9.36
CA HIS A 85 0.73 -14.70 -7.90
C HIS A 85 1.16 -13.32 -7.39
N ILE A 86 2.17 -12.71 -8.01
CA ILE A 86 2.62 -11.36 -7.62
C ILE A 86 1.55 -10.31 -7.94
N ALA A 87 0.81 -10.47 -9.04
CA ALA A 87 -0.32 -9.61 -9.37
C ALA A 87 -1.47 -9.78 -8.38
N ASP A 88 -1.73 -11.00 -7.90
CA ASP A 88 -2.71 -11.26 -6.84
C ASP A 88 -2.31 -10.54 -5.54
N ASP A 89 -1.10 -10.77 -5.04
CA ASP A 89 -0.56 -10.09 -3.85
C ASP A 89 -0.66 -8.57 -3.97
N PHE A 90 -0.30 -8.02 -5.15
CA PHE A 90 -0.37 -6.60 -5.43
C PHE A 90 -1.81 -6.06 -5.38
N VAL A 91 -2.75 -6.73 -6.06
CA VAL A 91 -4.15 -6.29 -6.12
C VAL A 91 -4.82 -6.39 -4.75
N ARG A 92 -4.56 -7.45 -3.99
CA ARG A 92 -5.06 -7.59 -2.62
C ARG A 92 -4.59 -6.44 -1.74
N TYR A 93 -3.29 -6.12 -1.80
CA TYR A 93 -2.73 -5.00 -1.04
C TYR A 93 -3.26 -3.64 -1.51
N MET A 94 -3.36 -3.44 -2.83
CA MET A 94 -3.88 -2.21 -3.44
C MET A 94 -5.34 -1.94 -3.05
N LEU A 95 -6.15 -2.99 -2.89
CA LEU A 95 -7.57 -2.91 -2.51
C LEU A 95 -7.82 -3.06 -1.01
N PHE A 96 -6.76 -3.13 -0.18
CA PHE A 96 -6.86 -3.31 1.28
C PHE A 96 -7.71 -4.53 1.70
N LEU A 97 -7.70 -5.63 0.91
CA LEU A 97 -8.57 -6.78 1.17
C LEU A 97 -8.24 -7.51 2.48
N ASP A 98 -7.00 -7.44 2.94
CA ASP A 98 -6.52 -8.10 4.15
C ASP A 98 -6.15 -7.07 5.25
N GLU A 99 -6.61 -5.82 5.12
CA GLU A 99 -6.32 -4.79 6.12
C GLU A 99 -7.10 -5.06 7.40
N PRO A 100 -6.42 -5.21 8.56
CA PRO A 100 -7.11 -5.33 9.83
C PRO A 100 -7.75 -4.00 10.23
N GLU A 101 -8.89 -4.10 10.91
CA GLU A 101 -9.50 -2.91 11.50
C GLU A 101 -8.60 -2.29 12.58
N LEU A 102 -8.65 -0.96 12.68
CA LEU A 102 -7.98 -0.23 13.74
C LEU A 102 -8.58 -0.64 15.09
N THR A 103 -7.72 -0.91 16.07
CA THR A 103 -8.16 -1.29 17.42
C THR A 103 -8.80 -0.14 18.18
N SER A 104 -8.51 1.10 17.78
CA SER A 104 -9.11 2.34 18.30
C SER A 104 -8.96 3.47 17.29
N PRO A 105 -9.86 4.47 17.31
CA PRO A 105 -9.76 5.63 16.46
C PRO A 105 -8.43 6.39 16.64
N ILE A 106 -7.87 6.85 15.55
CA ILE A 106 -6.65 7.66 15.52
C ILE A 106 -7.03 9.13 15.52
N THR A 107 -6.37 9.91 16.38
CA THR A 107 -6.48 11.37 16.39
C THR A 107 -5.11 11.98 16.14
N SER A 108 -5.06 13.07 15.38
CA SER A 108 -3.86 13.83 15.16
C SER A 108 -4.17 15.32 15.28
N SER A 109 -3.24 16.06 15.91
CA SER A 109 -3.31 17.53 16.02
C SER A 109 -2.52 18.23 14.90
N SER A 110 -1.85 17.47 14.02
CA SER A 110 -1.08 18.02 12.93
C SER A 110 -1.96 18.32 11.71
N PRO A 111 -1.56 19.27 10.85
CA PRO A 111 -2.29 19.57 9.62
C PRO A 111 -1.99 18.57 8.49
N TYR A 112 -1.35 17.43 8.78
CA TYR A 112 -0.96 16.46 7.76
C TYR A 112 -2.15 15.90 7.00
N ARG A 113 -3.19 15.45 7.73
CA ARG A 113 -4.43 14.91 7.15
C ARG A 113 -5.00 15.83 6.08
N GLU A 114 -5.28 17.08 6.45
CA GLU A 114 -5.83 18.07 5.51
C GLU A 114 -4.91 18.34 4.31
N SER A 115 -3.60 18.43 4.55
CA SER A 115 -2.60 18.64 3.49
C SER A 115 -2.51 17.46 2.54
N PHE A 116 -2.68 16.25 3.04
CA PHE A 116 -2.61 15.03 2.27
C PHE A 116 -3.87 14.85 1.41
N GLU A 117 -5.06 15.03 2.00
CA GLU A 117 -6.34 14.94 1.30
C GLU A 117 -6.48 15.98 0.18
N LYS A 118 -5.97 17.20 0.39
CA LYS A 118 -5.99 18.29 -0.62
C LYS A 118 -5.19 18.01 -1.88
N ARG A 119 -4.36 16.99 -1.93
CA ARG A 119 -3.56 16.67 -3.12
C ARG A 119 -4.35 16.03 -4.26
N GLY A 120 -5.57 15.53 -4.01
CA GLY A 120 -6.38 14.83 -5.01
C GLY A 120 -5.65 13.63 -5.66
N PRO A 121 -6.01 13.22 -6.88
CA PRO A 121 -7.11 13.76 -7.68
C PRO A 121 -8.47 13.56 -7.03
N TRP A 122 -9.45 14.30 -7.51
CA TRP A 122 -10.86 14.15 -7.12
C TRP A 122 -11.70 13.64 -8.29
N ASP A 123 -12.71 12.86 -7.95
CA ASP A 123 -13.73 12.47 -8.91
C ASP A 123 -14.80 13.58 -9.10
N ASP A 124 -15.77 13.34 -9.99
CA ASP A 124 -16.85 14.28 -10.29
C ASP A 124 -17.78 14.56 -9.09
N GLN A 125 -17.70 13.75 -8.04
CA GLN A 125 -18.45 13.91 -6.80
C GLN A 125 -17.61 14.58 -5.69
N GLY A 126 -16.38 14.98 -5.98
CA GLY A 126 -15.46 15.60 -5.03
C GLY A 126 -14.83 14.62 -4.03
N ARG A 127 -14.79 13.31 -4.34
CA ARG A 127 -14.17 12.27 -3.52
C ARG A 127 -12.72 12.04 -3.97
N THR A 128 -11.85 11.68 -3.04
CA THR A 128 -10.46 11.32 -3.32
C THR A 128 -10.05 10.03 -2.62
N LEU A 129 -9.22 9.22 -3.28
CA LEU A 129 -8.62 8.04 -2.65
C LEU A 129 -7.63 8.39 -1.52
N ARG A 130 -7.35 9.68 -1.33
CA ARG A 130 -6.52 10.17 -0.21
C ARG A 130 -7.31 10.51 1.03
N GLU A 131 -8.62 10.34 1.02
CA GLU A 131 -9.46 10.61 2.18
C GLU A 131 -9.16 9.61 3.30
N ILE A 132 -8.78 10.14 4.47
CA ILE A 132 -8.42 9.37 5.65
C ILE A 132 -9.67 9.14 6.51
N ASP A 133 -9.97 7.90 6.82
CA ASP A 133 -11.00 7.56 7.81
C ASP A 133 -10.43 7.70 9.23
N GLY A 134 -9.45 6.90 9.60
CA GLY A 134 -8.83 6.90 10.91
C GLY A 134 -9.71 6.39 12.05
N THR A 135 -10.90 5.87 11.75
CA THR A 135 -11.81 5.28 12.76
C THR A 135 -11.81 3.76 12.71
N LYS A 136 -12.04 3.21 11.54
CA LYS A 136 -12.06 1.78 11.29
C LYS A 136 -10.88 1.32 10.43
N TYR A 137 -10.52 2.09 9.44
CA TYR A 137 -9.40 1.86 8.53
C TYR A 137 -8.57 3.13 8.37
N LEU A 138 -7.43 3.01 7.71
CA LEU A 138 -6.63 4.19 7.39
C LEU A 138 -7.34 5.07 6.36
N PHE A 139 -7.85 4.49 5.27
CA PHE A 139 -8.50 5.21 4.18
C PHE A 139 -10.00 4.92 4.10
N THR A 140 -10.77 5.95 3.72
CA THR A 140 -12.21 5.87 3.52
C THR A 140 -12.57 4.92 2.37
N TYR A 141 -11.81 4.97 1.29
CA TYR A 141 -12.07 4.15 0.11
C TYR A 141 -11.08 2.98 0.02
N PRO A 142 -11.58 1.77 -0.29
CA PRO A 142 -10.77 0.57 -0.34
C PRO A 142 -9.97 0.46 -1.64
N CYS A 143 -9.19 1.46 -1.93
CA CYS A 143 -8.26 1.48 -3.05
C CYS A 143 -7.12 2.45 -2.79
N SER A 144 -5.90 2.02 -3.04
CA SER A 144 -4.71 2.84 -2.86
C SER A 144 -4.69 4.02 -3.84
N PHE A 145 -4.45 5.22 -3.32
CA PHE A 145 -4.24 6.42 -4.14
C PHE A 145 -3.01 6.33 -5.06
N LEU A 146 -2.11 5.37 -4.82
CA LEU A 146 -0.90 5.17 -5.63
C LEU A 146 -1.17 4.58 -7.01
N ILE A 147 -2.42 4.21 -7.32
CA ILE A 147 -2.84 3.92 -8.70
C ILE A 147 -2.68 5.13 -9.63
N TYR A 148 -2.63 6.34 -9.08
CA TYR A 148 -2.36 7.58 -9.83
C TYR A 148 -0.87 7.97 -9.88
N SER A 149 0.02 7.08 -9.46
CA SER A 149 1.46 7.36 -9.45
C SER A 149 2.11 7.04 -10.78
N GLU A 150 3.17 7.79 -11.13
CA GLU A 150 4.01 7.48 -12.29
C GLU A 150 4.58 6.05 -12.25
N SER A 151 4.84 5.55 -11.05
CA SER A 151 5.33 4.17 -10.85
C SER A 151 4.31 3.13 -11.31
N PHE A 152 3.02 3.38 -11.07
CA PHE A 152 1.94 2.53 -11.56
C PHE A 152 1.75 2.71 -13.07
N ASP A 153 1.73 3.95 -13.54
CA ASP A 153 1.56 4.25 -14.97
C ASP A 153 2.69 3.71 -15.84
N SER A 154 3.91 3.65 -15.31
CA SER A 154 5.08 3.12 -16.01
C SER A 154 5.23 1.60 -15.95
N LEU A 155 4.27 0.87 -15.39
CA LEU A 155 4.30 -0.60 -15.38
C LEU A 155 4.32 -1.15 -16.80
N PRO A 156 5.12 -2.21 -17.06
CA PRO A 156 5.09 -2.93 -18.33
C PRO A 156 3.68 -3.44 -18.68
N GLN A 157 3.36 -3.53 -19.95
CA GLN A 157 2.04 -3.97 -20.42
C GLN A 157 1.64 -5.35 -19.85
N PHE A 158 2.60 -6.27 -19.76
CA PHE A 158 2.40 -7.57 -19.14
C PHE A 158 1.93 -7.49 -17.67
N ALA A 159 2.53 -6.57 -16.89
CA ALA A 159 2.13 -6.32 -15.52
C ALA A 159 0.72 -5.74 -15.45
N LYS A 160 0.43 -4.72 -16.28
CA LYS A 160 -0.91 -4.09 -16.34
C LYS A 160 -1.99 -5.09 -16.71
N GLN A 161 -1.70 -5.99 -17.64
CA GLN A 161 -2.64 -7.04 -18.05
C GLN A 161 -2.91 -7.99 -16.88
N ALA A 162 -1.88 -8.49 -16.21
CA ALA A 162 -2.04 -9.39 -15.06
C ALA A 162 -2.83 -8.75 -13.92
N VAL A 163 -2.58 -7.47 -13.61
CA VAL A 163 -3.34 -6.69 -12.64
C VAL A 163 -4.80 -6.53 -13.09
N GLY A 164 -5.03 -6.16 -14.35
CA GLY A 164 -6.38 -5.97 -14.89
C GLY A 164 -7.20 -7.26 -14.89
N ASP A 165 -6.59 -8.39 -15.22
CA ASP A 165 -7.24 -9.70 -15.19
C ASP A 165 -7.62 -10.10 -13.76
N ARG A 166 -6.74 -9.83 -12.78
CA ARG A 166 -7.02 -10.10 -11.37
C ARG A 166 -8.12 -9.19 -10.82
N LEU A 167 -8.06 -7.89 -11.11
CA LEU A 167 -9.12 -6.94 -10.72
C LEU A 167 -10.48 -7.37 -11.26
N ARG A 168 -10.54 -7.73 -12.53
CA ARG A 168 -11.77 -8.21 -13.16
C ARG A 168 -12.33 -9.46 -12.48
N SER A 169 -11.43 -10.40 -12.15
CA SER A 169 -11.80 -11.62 -11.40
C SER A 169 -12.43 -11.30 -10.03
N ILE A 170 -11.86 -10.35 -9.28
CA ILE A 170 -12.36 -9.95 -7.96
C ILE A 170 -13.73 -9.26 -8.10
N LEU A 171 -13.84 -8.29 -9.01
CA LEU A 171 -15.08 -7.52 -9.20
C LEU A 171 -16.25 -8.40 -9.64
N VAL A 172 -16.02 -9.33 -10.56
CA VAL A 172 -17.06 -10.27 -11.00
C VAL A 172 -17.47 -11.21 -9.86
N SER A 173 -16.52 -11.68 -9.04
CA SER A 173 -16.83 -12.55 -7.89
C SER A 173 -17.63 -11.82 -6.80
N THR A 174 -17.52 -10.50 -6.71
CA THR A 174 -18.24 -9.68 -5.72
C THR A 174 -19.70 -9.42 -6.14
N GLU A 175 -20.01 -9.46 -7.44
CA GLU A 175 -21.40 -9.35 -7.93
C GLU A 175 -22.27 -10.56 -7.54
N ASP A 176 -21.68 -11.71 -7.21
CA ASP A 176 -22.37 -12.92 -6.75
C ASP A 176 -22.72 -12.90 -5.23
N GLY A 177 -22.68 -11.76 -4.57
CA GLY A 177 -23.31 -11.56 -3.26
C GLY A 177 -22.45 -11.88 -2.04
N GLN A 178 -21.13 -11.90 -2.14
CA GLN A 178 -20.25 -11.89 -0.97
C GLN A 178 -19.97 -10.46 -0.54
N GLU A 179 -20.67 -10.02 0.52
CA GLU A 179 -20.26 -8.85 1.29
C GLU A 179 -18.81 -9.02 1.74
N ARG A 180 -18.05 -7.90 1.79
CA ARG A 180 -16.70 -7.87 2.31
C ARG A 180 -16.62 -8.53 3.68
N PRO A 181 -15.60 -9.35 3.93
CA PRO A 181 -15.29 -9.75 5.30
C PRO A 181 -14.91 -8.55 6.14
#